data_62b148db16951dd7941f315adacf9c1b
#
_entry.id   62b148db16951dd7941f315adacf9c1b
#
_cell.length_a   1.000
_cell.length_b   1.000
_cell.length_c   1.000
_cell.angle_alpha   90.00
_cell.angle_beta   90.00
_cell.angle_gamma   90.00
#
_symmetry.space_group_name_H-M   'P 1'
#
loop_
_entity.id
_entity.type
_entity.pdbx_description
1 polymer ?
#
loop_
_entity_poly.entity_id
_entity_poly.type
_entity_poly.pdbx_seq_one_letter_code
_entity_poly.pdbx_strand_id
1 'polypeptide(L)'
;MIEKMKFVSISGPKNDLDRMVNQYLSHYEIQLENALTELRSASKLEPYPGTNPYREPLQKAQKLLASCPGAKQQEISTGTMPVENAITLVNDMDTELAASDEERESLKAKEKEVSSLLEQVRLYVELDFDIPAILKLKPVSYTHLRAHETDS
;
A
#
# COMPACT_ATOMS: atom_id res chain seq x y z
N MET A 1 35.87 -5.16 8.02
CA MET A 1 36.38 -6.35 7.29
C MET A 1 36.36 -5.96 5.84
N ILE A 2 37.49 -6.03 5.11
CA ILE A 2 37.55 -5.66 3.70
C ILE A 2 37.47 -6.96 2.91
N GLU A 3 36.36 -7.21 2.23
CA GLU A 3 36.21 -8.36 1.36
C GLU A 3 36.84 -8.10 0.00
N LYS A 4 37.51 -9.11 -0.53
CA LYS A 4 38.24 -9.01 -1.79
C LYS A 4 37.25 -9.30 -2.92
N MET A 5 36.78 -8.28 -3.62
CA MET A 5 35.90 -8.42 -4.78
C MET A 5 36.72 -8.77 -6.03
N LYS A 6 36.10 -9.55 -6.91
CA LYS A 6 36.64 -9.88 -8.23
C LYS A 6 35.68 -9.40 -9.29
N PHE A 7 36.22 -8.74 -10.31
CA PHE A 7 35.43 -8.36 -11.49
C PHE A 7 35.19 -9.58 -12.38
N VAL A 8 33.92 -9.81 -12.73
CA VAL A 8 33.50 -10.91 -13.58
C VAL A 8 32.65 -10.33 -14.72
N SER A 9 33.01 -10.64 -15.95
CA SER A 9 32.24 -10.29 -17.13
C SER A 9 31.59 -11.54 -17.70
N ILE A 10 30.30 -11.53 -17.90
CA ILE A 10 29.53 -12.66 -18.44
C ILE A 10 28.84 -12.17 -19.69
N SER A 11 29.05 -12.93 -20.80
CA SER A 11 28.40 -12.67 -22.09
C SER A 11 27.73 -13.95 -22.59
N GLY A 12 26.54 -13.80 -23.17
CA GLY A 12 25.77 -14.95 -23.66
C GLY A 12 24.56 -14.50 -24.49
N PRO A 13 23.82 -15.48 -25.04
CA PRO A 13 22.59 -15.22 -25.76
C PRO A 13 21.56 -14.54 -24.89
N LYS A 14 20.84 -13.56 -25.44
CA LYS A 14 19.80 -12.80 -24.75
C LYS A 14 18.72 -13.70 -24.12
N ASN A 15 18.31 -14.76 -24.80
CA ASN A 15 17.26 -15.66 -24.34
C ASN A 15 17.67 -16.52 -23.13
N ASP A 16 18.94 -16.58 -22.81
CA ASP A 16 19.46 -17.34 -21.68
C ASP A 16 19.64 -16.48 -20.42
N LEU A 17 19.33 -15.17 -20.49
CA LEU A 17 19.57 -14.22 -19.41
C LEU A 17 18.83 -14.64 -18.14
N ASP A 18 17.52 -14.86 -18.23
CA ASP A 18 16.68 -15.21 -17.07
C ASP A 18 17.12 -16.55 -16.45
N ARG A 19 17.45 -17.52 -17.29
CA ARG A 19 17.96 -18.81 -16.84
C ARG A 19 19.30 -18.66 -16.10
N MET A 20 20.20 -17.86 -16.64
CA MET A 20 21.51 -17.61 -16.07
C MET A 20 21.39 -16.88 -14.72
N VAL A 21 20.55 -15.87 -14.64
CA VAL A 21 20.29 -15.13 -13.38
C VAL A 21 19.71 -16.08 -12.34
N ASN A 22 18.66 -16.83 -12.67
CA ASN A 22 17.97 -17.69 -11.71
C ASN A 22 18.83 -18.89 -11.25
N GLN A 23 19.57 -19.52 -12.15
CA GLN A 23 20.33 -20.73 -11.81
C GLN A 23 21.70 -20.45 -11.21
N TYR A 24 22.32 -19.33 -11.54
CA TYR A 24 23.72 -19.09 -11.15
C TYR A 24 23.88 -17.81 -10.35
N LEU A 25 23.37 -16.65 -10.80
CA LEU A 25 23.67 -15.37 -10.16
C LEU A 25 22.90 -15.15 -8.86
N SER A 26 21.67 -15.67 -8.75
CA SER A 26 20.84 -15.53 -7.54
C SER A 26 21.39 -16.18 -6.30
N HIS A 27 22.38 -17.08 -6.44
CA HIS A 27 23.01 -17.79 -5.31
C HIS A 27 24.23 -17.09 -4.74
N TYR A 28 24.66 -15.99 -5.36
CA TYR A 28 25.86 -15.26 -4.95
C TYR A 28 25.55 -13.81 -4.65
N GLU A 29 26.25 -13.22 -3.70
CA GLU A 29 26.24 -11.78 -3.51
C GLU A 29 27.01 -11.11 -4.64
N ILE A 30 26.28 -10.44 -5.53
CA ILE A 30 26.82 -9.81 -6.72
C ILE A 30 26.43 -8.34 -6.75
N GLN A 31 27.42 -7.48 -6.93
CA GLN A 31 27.20 -6.09 -7.25
C GLN A 31 27.18 -5.93 -8.77
N LEU A 32 26.06 -5.49 -9.34
CA LEU A 32 25.93 -5.23 -10.76
C LEU A 32 26.45 -3.84 -11.10
N GLU A 33 27.36 -3.78 -12.05
CA GLU A 33 27.91 -2.54 -12.59
C GLU A 33 27.30 -2.25 -13.96
N ASN A 34 27.18 -0.98 -14.33
CA ASN A 34 26.67 -0.62 -15.64
C ASN A 34 27.74 -0.83 -16.71
N ALA A 35 27.52 -1.78 -17.61
CA ALA A 35 28.47 -2.13 -18.67
C ALA A 35 28.83 -0.92 -19.58
N LEU A 36 27.95 0.05 -19.74
CA LEU A 36 28.21 1.25 -20.54
C LEU A 36 29.26 2.18 -19.91
N THR A 37 29.39 2.17 -18.59
CA THR A 37 30.39 2.97 -17.87
C THR A 37 31.76 2.31 -17.90
N GLU A 38 31.81 0.97 -17.84
CA GLU A 38 33.04 0.20 -17.79
C GLU A 38 33.65 -0.07 -19.17
N LEU A 39 32.79 -0.33 -20.16
CA LEU A 39 33.21 -0.68 -21.52
C LEU A 39 33.24 0.55 -22.45
N ARG A 40 34.07 1.55 -22.12
CA ARG A 40 34.22 2.79 -22.92
C ARG A 40 34.58 2.54 -24.38
N SER A 41 35.09 1.35 -24.74
CA SER A 41 35.47 0.96 -26.11
C SER A 41 34.41 0.19 -26.87
N ALA A 42 33.31 -0.19 -26.24
CA ALA A 42 32.27 -0.99 -26.91
C ALA A 42 31.19 -0.06 -27.50
N SER A 43 31.50 0.56 -28.62
CA SER A 43 30.62 1.49 -29.34
C SER A 43 29.33 0.89 -29.92
N LYS A 44 29.01 -0.38 -29.64
CA LYS A 44 27.82 -1.10 -30.11
C LYS A 44 26.97 -1.74 -29.03
N LEU A 45 27.19 -1.43 -27.75
CA LEU A 45 26.34 -1.91 -26.70
C LEU A 45 25.12 -0.99 -26.61
N GLU A 46 23.97 -1.52 -26.96
CA GLU A 46 22.68 -0.86 -26.72
C GLU A 46 22.05 -1.41 -25.44
N PRO A 47 21.39 -0.55 -24.66
CA PRO A 47 20.62 -1.02 -23.52
C PRO A 47 19.54 -1.98 -24.00
N TYR A 48 19.19 -2.95 -23.17
CA TYR A 48 18.13 -3.91 -23.46
C TYR A 48 16.84 -3.17 -23.85
N PRO A 49 16.34 -3.31 -25.08
CA PRO A 49 15.15 -2.61 -25.54
C PRO A 49 13.91 -3.31 -24.98
N GLY A 50 13.52 -2.99 -23.79
CA GLY A 50 12.31 -3.54 -23.17
C GLY A 50 12.07 -2.98 -21.79
N THR A 51 10.81 -2.88 -21.43
CA THR A 51 10.42 -2.58 -20.06
C THR A 51 10.76 -3.78 -19.19
N ASN A 52 11.45 -3.57 -18.10
CA ASN A 52 11.75 -4.64 -17.14
C ASN A 52 10.43 -5.12 -16.51
N PRO A 53 9.99 -6.37 -16.76
CA PRO A 53 8.71 -6.89 -16.26
C PRO A 53 8.68 -7.04 -14.74
N TYR A 54 9.83 -7.07 -14.09
CA TYR A 54 9.95 -7.23 -12.63
C TYR A 54 9.91 -5.90 -11.87
N ARG A 55 9.96 -4.78 -12.57
CA ARG A 55 10.01 -3.45 -11.93
C ARG A 55 8.74 -3.13 -11.16
N GLU A 56 7.60 -3.36 -11.75
CA GLU A 56 6.30 -3.06 -11.12
C GLU A 56 6.02 -3.99 -9.93
N PRO A 57 6.15 -5.33 -10.05
CA PRO A 57 6.01 -6.22 -8.90
C PRO A 57 6.99 -5.92 -7.77
N LEU A 58 8.23 -5.54 -8.08
CA LEU A 58 9.20 -5.14 -7.06
C LEU A 58 8.77 -3.88 -6.29
N GLN A 59 8.25 -2.86 -6.99
CA GLN A 59 7.74 -1.65 -6.36
C GLN A 59 6.54 -1.95 -5.46
N LYS A 60 5.63 -2.83 -5.89
CA LYS A 60 4.50 -3.29 -5.07
C LYS A 60 4.98 -4.02 -3.81
N ALA A 61 5.92 -4.95 -3.97
CA ALA A 61 6.48 -5.68 -2.82
C ALA A 61 7.16 -4.74 -1.81
N GLN A 62 7.92 -3.75 -2.29
CA GLN A 62 8.54 -2.74 -1.43
C GLN A 62 7.50 -1.89 -0.70
N LYS A 63 6.41 -1.51 -1.35
CA LYS A 63 5.30 -0.77 -0.73
C LYS A 63 4.60 -1.60 0.35
N LEU A 64 4.30 -2.88 0.06
CA LEU A 64 3.71 -3.81 1.03
C LEU A 64 4.61 -3.98 2.26
N LEU A 65 5.91 -4.16 2.05
CA LEU A 65 6.88 -4.28 3.13
C LEU A 65 6.94 -3.02 4.00
N ALA A 66 6.90 -1.84 3.38
CA ALA A 66 6.87 -0.56 4.09
C ALA A 66 5.58 -0.36 4.92
N SER A 67 4.47 -0.97 4.49
CA SER A 67 3.19 -0.93 5.23
C SER A 67 3.17 -1.86 6.45
N CYS A 68 4.17 -2.74 6.59
CA CYS A 68 4.29 -3.70 7.70
C CYS A 68 5.49 -3.39 8.60
N PRO A 69 5.47 -2.35 9.44
CA PRO A 69 6.62 -1.91 10.22
C PRO A 69 7.09 -2.92 11.29
N GLY A 70 6.34 -4.00 11.50
CA GLY A 70 6.69 -5.08 12.43
C GLY A 70 7.23 -6.35 11.75
N ALA A 71 7.29 -6.39 10.43
CA ALA A 71 7.84 -7.52 9.70
C ALA A 71 9.35 -7.61 9.99
N LYS A 72 9.71 -8.49 10.93
CA LYS A 72 11.12 -8.85 11.10
C LYS A 72 11.57 -9.47 9.79
N GLN A 73 12.62 -8.94 9.23
CA GLN A 73 13.36 -9.60 8.17
C GLN A 73 13.90 -10.94 8.75
N GLN A 74 13.06 -11.96 8.69
CA GLN A 74 13.57 -13.31 8.88
C GLN A 74 14.49 -13.56 7.70
N GLU A 75 15.71 -13.99 7.99
CA GLU A 75 16.57 -14.55 6.97
C GLU A 75 15.78 -15.70 6.34
N ILE A 76 15.19 -15.41 5.19
CA ILE A 76 14.44 -16.41 4.44
C ILE A 76 15.50 -17.39 4.00
N SER A 77 15.48 -18.57 4.63
CA SER A 77 16.21 -19.70 4.06
C SER A 77 15.78 -19.78 2.61
N THR A 78 16.71 -19.66 1.72
CA THR A 78 16.57 -19.55 0.26
C THR A 78 15.92 -20.79 -0.35
N GLY A 79 14.70 -21.10 0.05
CA GLY A 79 13.81 -21.91 -0.73
C GLY A 79 13.36 -21.04 -1.90
N THR A 80 13.95 -21.25 -3.06
CA THR A 80 13.69 -20.48 -4.26
C THR A 80 12.23 -20.67 -4.68
N MET A 81 11.39 -19.73 -4.29
CA MET A 81 10.05 -19.63 -4.87
C MET A 81 10.21 -19.21 -6.33
N PRO A 82 9.54 -19.88 -7.29
CA PRO A 82 9.51 -19.44 -8.68
C PRO A 82 9.05 -17.98 -8.76
N VAL A 83 9.67 -17.21 -9.64
CA VAL A 83 9.41 -15.76 -9.76
C VAL A 83 7.95 -15.49 -10.11
N GLU A 84 7.32 -16.33 -10.93
CA GLU A 84 5.91 -16.23 -11.30
C GLU A 84 5.00 -16.33 -10.06
N ASN A 85 5.30 -17.26 -9.15
CA ASN A 85 4.55 -17.44 -7.92
C ASN A 85 4.74 -16.25 -6.97
N ALA A 86 5.93 -15.69 -6.91
CA ALA A 86 6.21 -14.50 -6.12
C ALA A 86 5.44 -13.28 -6.65
N ILE A 87 5.38 -13.10 -7.97
CA ILE A 87 4.61 -12.02 -8.61
C ILE A 87 3.11 -12.18 -8.32
N THR A 88 2.58 -13.38 -8.45
CA THR A 88 1.17 -13.68 -8.15
C THR A 88 0.87 -13.35 -6.70
N LEU A 89 1.68 -13.84 -5.76
CA LEU A 89 1.53 -13.57 -4.34
C LEU A 89 1.52 -12.07 -4.03
N VAL A 90 2.46 -11.31 -4.60
CA VAL A 90 2.53 -9.85 -4.39
C VAL A 90 1.28 -9.14 -4.93
N ASN A 91 0.77 -9.55 -6.10
CA ASN A 91 -0.44 -8.96 -6.66
C ASN A 91 -1.69 -9.30 -5.82
N ASP A 92 -1.81 -10.52 -5.34
CA ASP A 92 -2.92 -10.95 -4.49
C ASP A 92 -2.91 -10.15 -3.17
N MET A 93 -1.75 -10.04 -2.52
CA MET A 93 -1.59 -9.25 -1.30
C MET A 93 -1.89 -7.75 -1.52
N ASP A 94 -1.44 -7.16 -2.63
CA ASP A 94 -1.73 -5.76 -2.97
C ASP A 94 -3.24 -5.54 -3.14
N THR A 95 -3.93 -6.49 -3.76
CA THR A 95 -5.38 -6.45 -3.95
C THR A 95 -6.14 -6.58 -2.62
N GLU A 96 -5.75 -7.53 -1.77
CA GLU A 96 -6.36 -7.71 -0.45
C GLU A 96 -6.14 -6.48 0.45
N LEU A 97 -4.95 -5.90 0.42
CA LEU A 97 -4.65 -4.69 1.18
C LEU A 97 -5.49 -3.51 0.71
N ALA A 98 -5.61 -3.33 -0.61
CA ALA A 98 -6.43 -2.27 -1.19
C ALA A 98 -7.91 -2.40 -0.78
N ALA A 99 -8.46 -3.62 -0.82
CA ALA A 99 -9.84 -3.89 -0.39
C ALA A 99 -10.03 -3.61 1.12
N SER A 100 -9.07 -4.01 1.94
CA SER A 100 -9.09 -3.74 3.39
C SER A 100 -8.99 -2.25 3.71
N ASP A 101 -8.18 -1.50 2.97
CA ASP A 101 -8.05 -0.05 3.12
C ASP A 101 -9.35 0.66 2.73
N GLU A 102 -10.02 0.24 1.66
CA GLU A 102 -11.32 0.78 1.24
C GLU A 102 -12.41 0.53 2.30
N GLU A 103 -12.47 -0.69 2.83
CA GLU A 103 -13.40 -1.02 3.91
C GLU A 103 -13.14 -0.17 5.17
N ARG A 104 -11.87 0.00 5.54
CA ARG A 104 -11.47 0.83 6.69
C ARG A 104 -11.89 2.28 6.52
N GLU A 105 -11.71 2.87 5.34
CA GLU A 105 -12.13 4.25 5.07
C GLU A 105 -13.67 4.37 5.08
N SER A 106 -14.40 3.38 4.56
CA SER A 106 -15.85 3.32 4.64
C SER A 106 -16.34 3.26 6.10
N LEU A 107 -15.70 2.43 6.93
CA LEU A 107 -16.03 2.32 8.35
C LEU A 107 -15.74 3.60 9.12
N LYS A 108 -14.63 4.27 8.85
CA LYS A 108 -14.31 5.59 9.44
C LYS A 108 -15.33 6.67 9.07
N ALA A 109 -15.79 6.65 7.82
CA ALA A 109 -16.82 7.59 7.37
C ALA A 109 -18.15 7.36 8.15
N LYS A 110 -18.56 6.10 8.33
CA LYS A 110 -19.73 5.73 9.12
C LYS A 110 -19.57 6.09 10.60
N GLU A 111 -18.40 5.82 11.18
CA GLU A 111 -18.10 6.20 12.55
C GLU A 111 -18.24 7.71 12.77
N LYS A 112 -17.71 8.52 11.85
CA LYS A 112 -17.83 9.97 11.90
C LYS A 112 -19.28 10.44 11.79
N GLU A 113 -20.06 9.83 10.89
CA GLU A 113 -21.49 10.12 10.75
C GLU A 113 -22.27 9.81 12.02
N VAL A 114 -22.09 8.60 12.57
CA VAL A 114 -22.75 8.17 13.81
C VAL A 114 -22.33 9.04 14.99
N SER A 115 -21.05 9.38 15.11
CA SER A 115 -20.56 10.28 16.15
C SER A 115 -21.19 11.67 16.06
N SER A 116 -21.35 12.20 14.84
CA SER A 116 -22.03 13.48 14.63
C SER A 116 -23.50 13.43 15.02
N LEU A 117 -24.21 12.34 14.67
CA LEU A 117 -25.59 12.13 15.07
C LEU A 117 -25.73 12.00 16.60
N LEU A 118 -24.80 11.30 17.23
CA LEU A 118 -24.78 11.11 18.66
C LEU A 118 -24.61 12.45 19.41
N GLU A 119 -23.71 13.31 18.92
CA GLU A 119 -23.55 14.66 19.50
C GLU A 119 -24.83 15.50 19.34
N GLN A 120 -25.53 15.39 18.21
CA GLN A 120 -26.80 16.09 18.02
C GLN A 120 -27.88 15.57 18.97
N VAL A 121 -27.98 14.26 19.17
CA VAL A 121 -28.99 13.63 20.03
C VAL A 121 -28.67 13.87 21.51
N ARG A 122 -27.39 13.97 21.88
CA ARG A 122 -26.96 14.19 23.27
C ARG A 122 -27.60 15.42 23.92
N LEU A 123 -27.84 16.47 23.12
CA LEU A 123 -28.50 17.68 23.60
C LEU A 123 -29.96 17.44 24.05
N TYR A 124 -30.56 16.34 23.58
CA TYR A 124 -31.96 16.02 23.89
C TYR A 124 -32.11 14.96 24.97
N VAL A 125 -31.02 14.31 25.42
CA VAL A 125 -31.05 13.22 26.40
C VAL A 125 -31.52 13.72 27.78
N GLU A 126 -31.22 14.98 28.11
CA GLU A 126 -31.63 15.61 29.38
C GLU A 126 -33.06 16.13 29.34
N LEU A 127 -33.70 16.14 28.17
CA LEU A 127 -35.06 16.56 27.99
C LEU A 127 -35.95 15.33 28.06
N ASP A 128 -36.78 15.26 29.14
CA ASP A 128 -37.74 14.16 29.35
C ASP A 128 -38.92 14.29 28.37
N PHE A 129 -38.65 14.11 27.08
CA PHE A 129 -39.64 14.18 26.00
C PHE A 129 -40.03 12.79 25.51
N ASP A 130 -41.35 12.53 25.48
CA ASP A 130 -41.87 11.38 24.75
C ASP A 130 -41.78 11.63 23.23
N ILE A 131 -40.63 11.27 22.65
CA ILE A 131 -40.35 11.43 21.23
C ILE A 131 -41.43 10.77 20.32
N PRO A 132 -41.92 9.54 20.60
CA PRO A 132 -43.08 8.96 19.90
C PRO A 132 -44.35 9.81 19.93
N ALA A 133 -44.62 10.50 21.03
CA ALA A 133 -45.77 11.40 21.11
C ALA A 133 -45.57 12.67 20.26
N ILE A 134 -44.36 13.22 20.26
CA ILE A 134 -44.02 14.40 19.44
C ILE A 134 -44.13 14.07 17.96
N LEU A 135 -43.64 12.90 17.50
CA LEU A 135 -43.69 12.48 16.08
C LEU A 135 -45.14 12.26 15.61
N LYS A 136 -46.11 12.05 16.48
CA LYS A 136 -47.54 11.93 16.16
C LYS A 136 -48.23 13.28 16.03
N LEU A 137 -47.62 14.37 16.50
CA LEU A 137 -48.16 15.72 16.37
C LEU A 137 -48.17 16.13 14.91
N LYS A 138 -49.33 16.47 14.38
CA LYS A 138 -49.42 17.12 13.04
C LYS A 138 -48.74 18.48 13.15
N PRO A 139 -47.89 18.87 12.21
CA PRO A 139 -47.19 20.15 12.26
C PRO A 139 -48.21 21.28 12.13
N VAL A 140 -48.46 22.01 13.23
CA VAL A 140 -49.39 23.16 13.29
C VAL A 140 -48.58 24.41 13.31
N SER A 141 -47.61 24.69 12.74
CA SER A 141 -46.83 25.94 12.75
C SER A 141 -45.90 26.12 13.94
N TYR A 142 -44.63 26.32 13.71
CA TYR A 142 -43.63 26.68 14.69
C TYR A 142 -43.40 28.20 14.65
N THR A 143 -43.76 28.90 15.74
CA THR A 143 -43.30 30.29 15.93
C THR A 143 -42.09 30.30 16.83
N HIS A 144 -40.95 30.73 16.36
CA HIS A 144 -39.79 31.02 17.18
C HIS A 144 -40.01 32.31 17.94
N LEU A 145 -40.30 32.21 19.23
CA LEU A 145 -40.30 33.35 20.15
C LEU A 145 -38.87 33.56 20.67
N ARG A 146 -38.24 34.64 20.29
CA ARG A 146 -37.01 35.11 20.89
C ARG A 146 -37.39 35.93 22.12
N ALA A 147 -37.10 35.42 23.33
CA ALA A 147 -37.23 36.23 24.53
C ALA A 147 -36.16 37.34 24.48
N HIS A 148 -36.59 38.59 24.47
CA HIS A 148 -35.72 39.71 24.80
C HIS A 148 -35.58 39.76 26.31
N GLU A 149 -34.39 39.54 26.82
CA GLU A 149 -34.06 39.90 28.20
C GLU A 149 -34.12 41.44 28.27
N THR A 150 -35.08 41.94 28.99
CA THR A 150 -35.12 43.34 29.42
C THR A 150 -34.27 43.47 30.65
N ASP A 151 -33.05 44.00 30.47
CA ASP A 151 -32.22 44.49 31.57
C ASP A 151 -33.00 45.62 32.27
N SER A 152 -33.19 45.42 33.56
CA SER A 152 -33.63 46.46 34.55
C SER A 152 -32.52 46.70 35.53
#